data_887b1d957a59a05d4ec4b5e2c3e92a82
#
_entry.id   887b1d957a59a05d4ec4b5e2c3e92a82
#
_cell.length_a   1.000
_cell.length_b   1.000
_cell.length_c   1.000
_cell.angle_alpha   90.00
_cell.angle_beta   90.00
_cell.angle_gamma   90.00
#
_symmetry.space_group_name_H-M   'P 1'
#
loop_
_entity.id
_entity.type
_entity.pdbx_description
1 polymer ?
#
loop_
_entity_poly.entity_id
_entity_poly.type
_entity_poly.pdbx_seq_one_letter_code
_entity_poly.pdbx_strand_id
1 'polypeptide(L)'
;MSVSVGESPLNDNQERTDAGVHSETSRVSQYNVKQRQKGHDPARDLSIQVLEKFSLVTKFARETTSQLFRESHGNGFVAIERRSHNHSPLDSAQKASNIAEKVPDTIPIASDPLEKISYMKHNLVEEAATNLGTFELINCKEVDKLTLVWGKPRQPPLGPEEWFTFLDSEGRVMDSKALRKRIFYGGLEHGLRKEAWAFVLGYHLYDSTYAERQYLRSIKKSEYETIKRQWQSISSEQANRFTKFRERKGLIEKDVVRTDRSLSFYDGEDNANVNLLRDILLTYSFYNFDLGYCQGMSDLLSPILFVMEDESESFWCFVALMERLGPNFNRDQNGMHSQLFALSKLVELLDSPLHNYFEQNDCLNYFFCFRWILIQLKREFEYEKTMRLWEVLWTHYLSEHLHLYVCVAILKRYRNRIMGEQMDFDTLLKFINELSGHIDLDSVLRDAEALCICAGENGAACIPPGTPPSLPVDDGLLYTQQDDVL
;
A
#
# COMPACT_ATOMS: atom_id res chain seq x y z
N MET A 1 -50.54 9.57 -57.03
CA MET A 1 -50.72 10.99 -57.12
C MET A 1 -49.43 11.59 -56.56
N SER A 2 -48.50 11.86 -57.42
CA SER A 2 -48.24 13.10 -58.19
C SER A 2 -47.61 14.13 -57.24
N VAL A 3 -46.36 14.43 -57.44
CA VAL A 3 -45.63 15.37 -58.34
C VAL A 3 -45.07 16.51 -57.45
N SER A 4 -43.90 17.10 -57.49
CA SER A 4 -42.76 17.23 -58.41
C SER A 4 -41.81 18.22 -57.75
N VAL A 5 -40.48 18.04 -57.81
CA VAL A 5 -39.52 18.61 -58.77
C VAL A 5 -39.17 20.10 -58.60
N GLY A 6 -37.88 20.39 -58.65
CA GLY A 6 -37.26 21.69 -58.95
C GLY A 6 -35.88 21.79 -58.29
N GLU A 7 -34.79 21.34 -58.77
CA GLU A 7 -33.88 21.83 -59.85
C GLU A 7 -33.02 23.03 -59.48
N SER A 8 -31.72 22.76 -59.67
CA SER A 8 -30.55 23.66 -59.65
C SER A 8 -30.59 24.72 -60.81
N PRO A 9 -29.61 25.64 -61.01
CA PRO A 9 -28.29 25.36 -61.59
C PRO A 9 -27.13 26.29 -61.16
N LEU A 10 -25.89 25.82 -61.19
CA LEU A 10 -24.77 25.97 -62.15
C LEU A 10 -24.32 27.40 -62.53
N ASN A 11 -23.02 27.65 -62.35
CA ASN A 11 -22.00 27.96 -63.41
C ASN A 11 -20.71 28.48 -62.71
N ASP A 12 -19.58 27.95 -62.93
CA ASP A 12 -18.67 27.80 -64.08
C ASP A 12 -17.65 28.94 -64.25
N ASN A 13 -16.43 28.51 -64.44
CA ASN A 13 -15.31 28.93 -65.29
C ASN A 13 -14.09 29.56 -64.59
N GLN A 14 -12.98 28.82 -64.62
CA GLN A 14 -11.90 28.81 -65.65
C GLN A 14 -11.02 30.07 -65.60
N GLU A 15 -9.75 30.08 -65.75
CA GLU A 15 -8.65 29.25 -66.27
C GLU A 15 -7.32 29.96 -66.04
N ARG A 16 -6.24 29.14 -65.89
CA ARG A 16 -4.89 29.30 -66.57
C ARG A 16 -3.94 30.42 -66.18
N THR A 17 -2.77 30.06 -65.88
CA THR A 17 -1.45 29.76 -66.49
C THR A 17 -0.45 30.84 -66.09
N ASP A 18 0.69 30.53 -65.78
CA ASP A 18 2.00 30.13 -66.24
C ASP A 18 3.15 30.97 -65.62
N ALA A 19 4.15 30.24 -65.23
CA ALA A 19 5.58 30.45 -65.36
C ALA A 19 6.24 31.80 -65.14
N GLY A 20 7.31 31.79 -64.35
CA GLY A 20 8.34 32.82 -64.41
C GLY A 20 9.39 32.70 -63.28
N VAL A 21 10.45 31.96 -63.56
CA VAL A 21 11.74 31.99 -62.89
C VAL A 21 12.29 33.42 -62.90
N HIS A 22 12.82 33.90 -61.75
CA HIS A 22 14.12 34.57 -61.68
C HIS A 22 14.58 34.81 -60.23
N SER A 23 15.82 34.48 -60.00
CA SER A 23 16.71 34.78 -58.91
C SER A 23 16.79 36.26 -58.58
N GLU A 24 17.00 36.59 -57.32
CA GLU A 24 18.18 37.37 -56.84
C GLU A 24 18.06 37.83 -55.37
N THR A 25 19.04 37.44 -54.63
CA THR A 25 19.88 38.16 -53.65
C THR A 25 19.24 39.02 -52.55
N SER A 26 19.56 38.56 -51.34
CA SER A 26 20.12 39.34 -50.21
C SER A 26 19.40 40.59 -49.74
N ARG A 27 18.82 40.55 -48.56
CA ARG A 27 19.05 41.58 -47.52
C ARG A 27 18.88 41.00 -46.11
N VAL A 28 20.03 40.82 -45.47
CA VAL A 28 20.15 40.54 -44.02
C VAL A 28 19.60 41.75 -43.27
N SER A 29 18.52 41.54 -42.52
CA SER A 29 18.08 42.50 -41.52
C SER A 29 18.41 41.91 -40.17
N GLN A 30 19.44 42.45 -39.53
CA GLN A 30 19.83 42.18 -38.16
C GLN A 30 18.74 42.68 -37.21
N TYR A 31 17.99 41.77 -36.62
CA TYR A 31 17.23 42.07 -35.39
C TYR A 31 18.08 41.68 -34.18
N ASN A 32 18.55 42.69 -33.47
CA ASN A 32 19.12 42.60 -32.14
C ASN A 32 18.13 41.93 -31.20
N VAL A 33 18.35 40.66 -30.92
CA VAL A 33 17.72 39.96 -29.78
C VAL A 33 18.49 40.34 -28.53
N LYS A 34 17.94 41.30 -27.77
CA LYS A 34 18.35 41.55 -26.39
C LYS A 34 18.18 40.25 -25.62
N GLN A 35 19.29 39.63 -25.24
CA GLN A 35 19.34 38.59 -24.22
C GLN A 35 18.74 39.15 -22.90
N ARG A 36 17.49 38.84 -22.62
CA ARG A 36 16.96 38.94 -21.26
C ARG A 36 17.70 37.89 -20.43
N GLN A 37 18.56 38.32 -19.53
CA GLN A 37 19.04 37.53 -18.42
C GLN A 37 17.80 36.98 -17.69
N LYS A 38 17.61 35.66 -17.78
CA LYS A 38 16.61 34.94 -16.96
C LYS A 38 17.07 35.05 -15.52
N GLY A 39 16.37 35.87 -14.74
CA GLY A 39 16.53 35.87 -13.29
C GLY A 39 16.39 34.46 -12.73
N HIS A 40 17.35 34.08 -11.95
CA HIS A 40 17.36 32.85 -11.17
C HIS A 40 16.17 32.91 -10.21
N ASP A 41 15.16 32.06 -10.42
CA ASP A 41 13.99 31.91 -9.54
C ASP A 41 14.25 30.72 -8.59
N PRO A 42 14.60 30.98 -7.31
CA PRO A 42 14.94 29.93 -6.36
C PRO A 42 13.80 28.92 -6.13
N ALA A 43 12.55 29.36 -6.27
CA ALA A 43 11.39 28.50 -6.10
C ALA A 43 11.23 27.50 -7.26
N ARG A 44 11.62 27.93 -8.48
CA ARG A 44 11.58 27.07 -9.67
C ARG A 44 12.71 26.04 -9.67
N ASP A 45 13.89 26.43 -9.20
CA ASP A 45 15.01 25.50 -9.07
C ASP A 45 14.79 24.49 -7.96
N LEU A 46 14.16 24.90 -6.86
CA LEU A 46 13.76 23.97 -5.79
C LEU A 46 12.73 22.96 -6.30
N SER A 47 11.75 23.40 -7.09
CA SER A 47 10.73 22.51 -7.66
C SER A 47 11.33 21.54 -8.69
N ILE A 48 12.32 21.96 -9.48
CA ILE A 48 13.03 21.08 -10.43
C ILE A 48 13.89 20.05 -9.68
N GLN A 49 14.63 20.46 -8.65
CA GLN A 49 15.42 19.55 -7.82
C GLN A 49 14.53 18.54 -7.08
N VAL A 50 13.36 18.97 -6.61
CA VAL A 50 12.37 18.08 -6.01
C VAL A 50 11.85 17.10 -7.04
N LEU A 51 11.49 17.54 -8.26
CA LEU A 51 11.05 16.68 -9.36
C LEU A 51 12.13 15.70 -9.84
N GLU A 52 13.40 16.09 -9.87
CA GLU A 52 14.52 15.19 -10.20
C GLU A 52 14.74 14.14 -9.10
N LYS A 53 14.68 14.53 -7.82
CA LYS A 53 14.72 13.58 -6.70
C LYS A 53 13.52 12.64 -6.71
N PHE A 54 12.31 13.13 -7.03
CA PHE A 54 11.12 12.30 -7.19
C PHE A 54 11.24 11.33 -8.37
N SER A 55 11.86 11.71 -9.48
CA SER A 55 12.10 10.82 -10.62
C SER A 55 13.05 9.66 -10.26
N LEU A 56 14.13 9.95 -9.53
CA LEU A 56 15.06 8.94 -8.99
C LEU A 56 14.36 8.00 -8.00
N VAL A 57 13.53 8.57 -7.12
CA VAL A 57 12.73 7.84 -6.14
C VAL A 57 11.72 6.93 -6.81
N THR A 58 11.03 7.39 -7.86
CA THR A 58 10.07 6.56 -8.62
C THR A 58 10.76 5.40 -9.33
N LYS A 59 11.97 5.60 -9.85
CA LYS A 59 12.78 4.56 -10.46
C LYS A 59 13.23 3.54 -9.41
N PHE A 60 13.73 4.02 -8.28
CA PHE A 60 14.13 3.21 -7.14
C PHE A 60 12.94 2.42 -6.56
N ALA A 61 11.78 3.04 -6.38
CA ALA A 61 10.58 2.36 -5.90
C ALA A 61 10.15 1.21 -6.82
N ARG A 62 10.25 1.36 -8.15
CA ARG A 62 9.96 0.28 -9.11
C ARG A 62 10.95 -0.87 -9.02
N GLU A 63 12.24 -0.56 -8.89
CA GLU A 63 13.30 -1.57 -8.74
C GLU A 63 13.20 -2.27 -7.38
N THR A 64 12.98 -1.50 -6.31
CA THR A 64 12.84 -2.00 -4.94
C THR A 64 11.55 -2.81 -4.76
N THR A 65 10.42 -2.37 -5.37
CA THR A 65 9.17 -3.15 -5.35
C THR A 65 9.39 -4.52 -5.96
N SER A 66 10.06 -4.60 -7.11
CA SER A 66 10.39 -5.87 -7.76
C SER A 66 11.31 -6.74 -6.91
N GLN A 67 12.26 -6.16 -6.18
CA GLN A 67 13.14 -6.89 -5.25
C GLN A 67 12.40 -7.33 -3.99
N LEU A 68 11.63 -6.46 -3.35
CA LEU A 68 10.83 -6.76 -2.16
C LEU A 68 9.86 -7.91 -2.39
N PHE A 69 9.29 -8.00 -3.59
CA PHE A 69 8.43 -9.11 -3.96
C PHE A 69 9.20 -10.39 -4.34
N ARG A 70 10.51 -10.30 -4.70
CA ARG A 70 11.36 -11.47 -4.95
C ARG A 70 11.91 -12.10 -3.67
N GLU A 71 12.41 -11.32 -2.74
CA GLU A 71 13.11 -11.80 -1.54
C GLU A 71 12.18 -12.52 -0.56
N SER A 72 10.90 -12.17 -0.53
CA SER A 72 9.92 -12.86 0.34
C SER A 72 9.62 -14.30 -0.10
N HIS A 73 10.15 -14.79 -1.23
CA HIS A 73 9.96 -16.15 -1.74
C HIS A 73 11.20 -17.04 -1.56
N GLY A 74 12.31 -16.51 -1.01
CA GLY A 74 13.59 -17.22 -0.85
C GLY A 74 13.75 -18.05 0.43
N ASN A 75 12.88 -17.90 1.44
CA ASN A 75 13.05 -18.55 2.75
C ASN A 75 12.07 -19.70 3.01
N GLY A 76 11.64 -20.41 1.98
CA GLY A 76 10.84 -21.63 2.09
C GLY A 76 11.63 -22.86 1.63
N PHE A 77 12.11 -23.64 2.59
CA PHE A 77 12.61 -25.01 2.46
C PHE A 77 13.82 -25.25 1.56
N VAL A 78 15.02 -25.22 2.16
CA VAL A 78 16.14 -26.03 1.68
C VAL A 78 15.88 -27.48 2.08
N ALA A 79 15.41 -28.28 1.15
CA ALA A 79 15.40 -29.73 1.27
C ALA A 79 16.84 -30.23 1.33
N ILE A 80 17.19 -30.87 2.42
CA ILE A 80 18.48 -31.55 2.62
C ILE A 80 18.48 -32.77 1.69
N GLU A 81 19.03 -32.68 0.51
CA GLU A 81 19.48 -33.84 -0.23
C GLU A 81 20.86 -34.27 0.28
N ARG A 82 20.85 -35.38 1.03
CA ARG A 82 22.03 -36.15 1.35
C ARG A 82 22.60 -36.76 0.06
N ARG A 83 23.72 -36.24 -0.41
CA ARG A 83 24.65 -37.04 -1.26
C ARG A 83 25.95 -37.24 -0.51
N SER A 84 26.11 -38.47 -0.10
CA SER A 84 27.37 -39.06 0.35
C SER A 84 28.33 -39.16 -0.84
N HIS A 85 29.54 -38.63 -0.70
CA HIS A 85 30.74 -39.25 -1.26
C HIS A 85 31.96 -38.92 -0.43
N ASN A 86 32.61 -39.98 0.00
CA ASN A 86 33.91 -40.07 0.67
C ASN A 86 35.01 -39.38 -0.14
N HIS A 87 35.92 -38.73 0.56
CA HIS A 87 37.37 -39.03 0.59
C HIS A 87 38.11 -38.03 1.49
N SER A 88 38.72 -38.54 2.53
CA SER A 88 39.83 -37.96 3.28
C SER A 88 41.14 -38.52 2.71
N PRO A 89 42.35 -38.21 3.22
CA PRO A 89 42.88 -37.06 3.98
C PRO A 89 44.25 -36.58 3.43
N LEU A 90 44.90 -35.64 4.04
CA LEU A 90 46.32 -35.59 4.45
C LEU A 90 46.85 -34.14 4.63
N ASP A 91 47.26 -33.92 5.88
CA ASP A 91 48.51 -33.37 6.40
C ASP A 91 49.11 -32.07 5.91
N SER A 92 49.34 -31.16 6.83
CA SER A 92 50.58 -30.83 7.54
C SER A 92 50.45 -29.49 8.25
N ALA A 93 50.47 -29.44 9.49
CA ALA A 93 51.44 -29.33 10.58
C ALA A 93 52.48 -28.18 10.46
N GLN A 94 52.52 -27.42 11.57
CA GLN A 94 53.64 -26.67 12.17
C GLN A 94 54.07 -25.35 11.57
N LYS A 95 54.06 -24.24 12.32
CA LYS A 95 55.09 -23.94 13.38
C LYS A 95 54.67 -22.69 14.17
N ALA A 96 54.82 -22.85 15.46
CA ALA A 96 54.88 -21.78 16.46
C ALA A 96 56.26 -21.12 16.48
N SER A 97 56.36 -19.88 16.89
CA SER A 97 57.42 -19.44 17.82
C SER A 97 57.18 -18.06 18.41
N ASN A 98 57.20 -18.06 19.71
CA ASN A 98 57.35 -17.03 20.71
C ASN A 98 58.31 -15.90 20.32
N ILE A 99 58.03 -14.69 20.83
CA ILE A 99 58.99 -13.87 21.55
C ILE A 99 58.21 -13.02 22.58
N ALA A 100 58.57 -13.19 23.84
CA ALA A 100 58.27 -12.39 24.99
C ALA A 100 59.39 -11.36 25.19
N GLU A 101 59.07 -10.21 25.78
CA GLU A 101 59.81 -9.36 26.71
C GLU A 101 59.39 -7.88 26.52
N LYS A 102 59.00 -7.13 27.47
CA LYS A 102 59.39 -6.68 28.81
C LYS A 102 58.45 -5.55 29.24
N VAL A 103 58.01 -5.64 30.48
CA VAL A 103 57.40 -4.54 31.24
C VAL A 103 58.48 -3.69 31.81
N PRO A 104 58.26 -2.37 32.01
CA PRO A 104 58.48 -1.76 33.33
C PRO A 104 57.29 -0.98 33.85
N ASP A 105 57.25 -0.98 35.16
CA ASP A 105 56.32 -0.51 36.15
C ASP A 105 55.96 0.97 36.13
N THR A 106 54.79 1.19 36.76
CA THR A 106 54.31 2.36 37.56
C THR A 106 53.94 3.60 36.81
N ILE A 107 52.66 3.94 37.01
CA ILE A 107 52.13 5.23 37.49
C ILE A 107 50.57 5.22 37.51
N PRO A 108 49.86 6.13 38.20
CA PRO A 108 48.93 5.85 39.25
C PRO A 108 47.48 5.89 38.78
N ILE A 109 46.64 5.32 39.59
CA ILE A 109 45.18 5.31 39.62
C ILE A 109 44.58 6.67 39.21
N ALA A 110 43.92 6.68 38.06
CA ALA A 110 43.01 7.73 37.65
C ALA A 110 41.56 7.19 37.72
N SER A 111 40.79 7.88 38.46
CA SER A 111 39.36 7.75 38.73
C SER A 111 38.49 7.30 37.57
N ASP A 112 37.56 6.45 37.94
CA ASP A 112 36.50 5.81 37.20
C ASP A 112 35.85 6.72 36.14
N PRO A 113 35.78 6.29 34.84
CA PRO A 113 35.10 7.02 33.76
C PRO A 113 33.60 7.22 34.00
N LEU A 114 32.97 6.42 34.86
CA LEU A 114 31.56 6.48 35.19
C LEU A 114 31.16 7.71 36.00
N GLU A 115 32.05 8.23 36.91
CA GLU A 115 31.77 9.45 37.66
C GLU A 115 31.82 10.72 36.79
N LYS A 116 32.68 10.74 35.77
CA LYS A 116 32.77 11.90 34.86
C LYS A 116 31.58 12.00 33.90
N ILE A 117 31.01 10.86 33.51
CA ILE A 117 29.78 10.81 32.67
C ILE A 117 28.55 11.21 33.48
N SER A 118 28.50 10.84 34.76
CA SER A 118 27.43 11.24 35.66
C SER A 118 27.45 12.75 35.94
N TYR A 119 28.63 13.36 36.12
CA TYR A 119 28.76 14.77 36.35
C TYR A 119 28.45 15.63 35.12
N MET A 120 28.84 15.16 33.91
CA MET A 120 28.45 15.82 32.65
C MET A 120 26.95 15.70 32.34
N LYS A 121 26.33 14.56 32.65
CA LYS A 121 24.88 14.42 32.51
C LYS A 121 24.09 15.30 33.46
N HIS A 122 24.57 15.50 34.70
CA HIS A 122 23.89 16.36 35.66
C HIS A 122 23.95 17.84 35.27
N ASN A 123 25.12 18.31 34.80
CA ASN A 123 25.28 19.70 34.37
C ASN A 123 24.53 20.01 33.05
N LEU A 124 24.43 19.07 32.12
CA LEU A 124 23.65 19.22 30.89
C LEU A 124 22.13 19.24 31.15
N VAL A 125 21.66 18.54 32.17
CA VAL A 125 20.25 18.55 32.57
C VAL A 125 19.91 19.85 33.31
N GLU A 126 20.83 20.40 34.13
CA GLU A 126 20.62 21.69 34.81
C GLU A 126 20.71 22.90 33.86
N GLU A 127 21.60 22.89 32.86
CA GLU A 127 21.67 23.94 31.83
C GLU A 127 20.49 23.91 30.86
N ALA A 128 19.96 22.75 30.55
CA ALA A 128 18.74 22.62 29.75
C ALA A 128 17.48 23.05 30.52
N ALA A 129 17.46 22.86 31.85
CA ALA A 129 16.33 23.24 32.69
C ALA A 129 16.22 24.77 32.94
N THR A 130 17.31 25.53 32.76
CA THR A 130 17.30 26.99 32.96
C THR A 130 16.85 27.79 31.75
N ASN A 131 16.77 27.19 30.56
CA ASN A 131 16.34 27.84 29.31
C ASN A 131 14.95 27.46 28.82
N LEU A 132 14.28 26.51 29.43
CA LEU A 132 12.91 26.15 29.16
C LEU A 132 12.02 26.72 30.25
N GLY A 133 11.07 27.58 29.88
CA GLY A 133 10.09 28.16 30.78
C GLY A 133 9.47 27.13 31.73
N THR A 134 8.98 27.58 32.90
CA THR A 134 8.32 26.75 33.90
C THR A 134 7.29 25.83 33.28
N PHE A 135 7.67 24.55 33.10
CA PHE A 135 6.69 23.49 32.81
C PHE A 135 5.96 23.18 34.12
N GLU A 136 4.67 23.42 34.17
CA GLU A 136 3.85 22.81 35.20
C GLU A 136 3.94 21.29 35.03
N LEU A 137 4.40 20.59 36.07
CA LEU A 137 4.34 19.16 36.15
C LEU A 137 2.86 18.73 36.01
N ILE A 138 2.46 18.30 34.86
CA ILE A 138 1.19 17.59 34.69
C ILE A 138 1.25 16.40 35.63
N ASN A 139 0.35 16.39 36.59
CA ASN A 139 0.31 15.44 37.69
C ASN A 139 0.33 14.00 37.09
N CYS A 140 1.36 13.22 37.38
CA CYS A 140 1.55 11.84 36.89
C CYS A 140 0.29 10.97 37.04
N LYS A 141 -0.60 11.29 38.00
CA LYS A 141 -1.89 10.62 38.17
C LYS A 141 -2.90 10.87 37.03
N GLU A 142 -2.77 11.95 36.28
CA GLU A 142 -3.63 12.21 35.12
C GLU A 142 -3.07 11.53 33.86
N VAL A 143 -1.76 11.46 33.73
CA VAL A 143 -1.10 10.70 32.63
C VAL A 143 -1.36 9.20 32.81
N ASP A 144 -1.34 8.68 34.03
CA ASP A 144 -1.68 7.28 34.32
C ASP A 144 -3.16 6.98 34.06
N LYS A 145 -4.08 7.93 34.22
CA LYS A 145 -5.48 7.75 33.87
C LYS A 145 -5.71 7.73 32.36
N LEU A 146 -4.95 8.48 31.59
CA LEU A 146 -4.96 8.44 30.13
C LEU A 146 -4.39 7.13 29.60
N THR A 147 -3.33 6.59 30.20
CA THR A 147 -2.75 5.29 29.83
C THR A 147 -3.67 4.10 30.12
N LEU A 148 -4.59 4.20 31.07
CA LEU A 148 -5.55 3.15 31.40
C LEU A 148 -6.79 3.09 30.48
N VAL A 149 -7.03 4.11 29.70
CA VAL A 149 -8.19 4.16 28.76
C VAL A 149 -7.86 3.54 27.41
N TRP A 150 -6.58 3.27 27.13
CA TRP A 150 -6.11 2.87 25.81
C TRP A 150 -6.13 1.37 25.59
N GLY A 151 -6.70 0.99 24.47
CA GLY A 151 -6.69 -0.39 23.98
C GLY A 151 -7.69 -1.28 24.70
N LYS A 152 -8.94 -1.21 24.27
CA LYS A 152 -9.94 -2.17 24.75
C LYS A 152 -9.52 -3.59 24.39
N PRO A 153 -9.74 -4.57 25.29
CA PRO A 153 -9.52 -5.96 24.96
C PRO A 153 -10.26 -6.31 23.68
N ARG A 154 -9.61 -7.10 22.80
CA ARG A 154 -10.29 -7.62 21.62
C ARG A 154 -11.38 -8.59 22.05
N GLN A 155 -12.49 -8.59 21.31
CA GLN A 155 -13.63 -9.46 21.55
C GLN A 155 -13.48 -10.77 20.75
N PRO A 156 -14.20 -11.84 21.09
CA PRO A 156 -14.32 -12.99 20.22
C PRO A 156 -14.91 -12.60 18.85
N PRO A 157 -14.62 -13.34 17.78
CA PRO A 157 -15.19 -13.09 16.47
C PRO A 157 -16.72 -13.06 16.49
N LEU A 158 -17.30 -12.21 15.67
CA LEU A 158 -18.75 -12.15 15.48
C LEU A 158 -19.22 -13.41 14.77
N GLY A 159 -20.11 -14.16 15.43
CA GLY A 159 -20.69 -15.38 14.89
C GLY A 159 -22.07 -15.15 14.25
N PRO A 160 -22.62 -16.20 13.57
CA PRO A 160 -23.88 -16.09 12.84
C PRO A 160 -25.08 -15.74 13.73
N GLU A 161 -25.15 -16.27 14.96
CA GLU A 161 -26.26 -15.98 15.86
C GLU A 161 -26.35 -14.49 16.22
N GLU A 162 -25.22 -13.89 16.56
CA GLU A 162 -25.12 -12.46 16.85
C GLU A 162 -25.30 -11.61 15.58
N TRP A 163 -24.85 -12.07 14.43
CA TRP A 163 -25.02 -11.40 13.13
C TRP A 163 -26.49 -11.13 12.83
N PHE A 164 -27.35 -12.14 13.01
CA PHE A 164 -28.79 -11.97 12.76
C PHE A 164 -29.45 -10.93 13.66
N THR A 165 -28.86 -10.58 14.80
CA THR A 165 -29.39 -9.52 15.67
C THR A 165 -29.19 -8.11 15.08
N PHE A 166 -28.30 -7.96 14.12
CA PHE A 166 -28.08 -6.69 13.40
C PHE A 166 -29.01 -6.53 12.19
N LEU A 167 -29.71 -7.58 11.79
CA LEU A 167 -30.54 -7.59 10.59
C LEU A 167 -32.06 -7.49 10.96
N ASP A 168 -32.81 -6.80 10.10
CA ASP A 168 -34.28 -6.87 10.14
C ASP A 168 -34.81 -8.13 9.44
N SER A 169 -36.10 -8.33 9.40
CA SER A 169 -36.78 -9.47 8.76
C SER A 169 -36.53 -9.58 7.25
N GLU A 170 -36.16 -8.47 6.60
CA GLU A 170 -35.83 -8.44 5.17
C GLU A 170 -34.35 -8.48 4.90
N GLY A 171 -33.51 -8.52 5.94
CA GLY A 171 -32.08 -8.64 5.86
C GLY A 171 -31.32 -7.32 5.72
N ARG A 172 -31.95 -6.17 6.00
CA ARG A 172 -31.28 -4.88 6.08
C ARG A 172 -30.52 -4.78 7.39
N VAL A 173 -29.35 -4.16 7.37
CA VAL A 173 -28.58 -3.86 8.57
C VAL A 173 -29.20 -2.65 9.27
N MET A 174 -29.75 -2.86 10.47
CA MET A 174 -30.47 -1.83 11.24
C MET A 174 -29.53 -0.72 11.77
N ASP A 175 -28.32 -1.07 12.20
CA ASP A 175 -27.33 -0.13 12.70
C ASP A 175 -25.94 -0.50 12.15
N SER A 176 -25.59 0.09 11.03
CA SER A 176 -24.29 -0.14 10.36
C SER A 176 -23.11 0.33 11.22
N LYS A 177 -23.29 1.35 12.06
CA LYS A 177 -22.23 1.86 12.94
C LYS A 177 -21.96 0.88 14.09
N ALA A 178 -22.99 0.35 14.71
CA ALA A 178 -22.86 -0.67 15.76
C ALA A 178 -22.25 -1.95 15.20
N LEU A 179 -22.67 -2.40 14.00
CA LEU A 179 -22.11 -3.55 13.32
C LEU A 179 -20.60 -3.35 13.02
N ARG A 180 -20.24 -2.23 12.40
CA ARG A 180 -18.83 -1.90 12.12
C ARG A 180 -17.99 -1.87 13.39
N LYS A 181 -18.50 -1.26 14.46
CA LYS A 181 -17.83 -1.27 15.76
C LYS A 181 -17.65 -2.69 16.30
N ARG A 182 -18.66 -3.55 16.18
CA ARG A 182 -18.58 -4.95 16.64
C ARG A 182 -17.53 -5.75 15.87
N ILE A 183 -17.51 -5.61 14.54
CA ILE A 183 -16.47 -6.24 13.68
C ILE A 183 -15.09 -5.67 14.01
N PHE A 184 -14.97 -4.37 14.23
CA PHE A 184 -13.70 -3.72 14.60
C PHE A 184 -13.06 -4.40 15.82
N TYR A 185 -13.82 -4.69 16.87
CA TYR A 185 -13.28 -5.28 18.10
C TYR A 185 -13.11 -6.79 18.06
N GLY A 186 -13.92 -7.51 17.30
CA GLY A 186 -13.93 -8.98 17.29
C GLY A 186 -13.39 -9.62 16.02
N GLY A 187 -13.54 -8.97 14.87
CA GLY A 187 -13.45 -9.66 13.59
C GLY A 187 -14.68 -10.54 13.35
N LEU A 188 -14.57 -11.44 12.39
CA LEU A 188 -15.66 -12.30 11.92
C LEU A 188 -15.26 -13.78 12.04
N GLU A 189 -16.23 -14.65 12.36
CA GLU A 189 -16.08 -16.08 12.17
C GLU A 189 -15.94 -16.42 10.68
N HIS A 190 -15.16 -17.45 10.37
CA HIS A 190 -14.86 -17.82 8.99
C HIS A 190 -16.12 -17.97 8.11
N GLY A 191 -17.14 -18.69 8.61
CA GLY A 191 -18.36 -18.93 7.85
C GLY A 191 -19.22 -17.69 7.58
N LEU A 192 -18.99 -16.60 8.35
CA LEU A 192 -19.72 -15.34 8.19
C LEU A 192 -19.05 -14.38 7.21
N ARG A 193 -17.76 -14.56 6.95
CA ARG A 193 -16.96 -13.64 6.11
C ARG A 193 -17.58 -13.39 4.75
N LYS A 194 -18.06 -14.43 4.08
CA LYS A 194 -18.64 -14.32 2.75
C LYS A 194 -19.78 -13.30 2.69
N GLU A 195 -20.67 -13.31 3.66
CA GLU A 195 -21.77 -12.36 3.73
C GLU A 195 -21.31 -10.98 4.20
N ALA A 196 -20.54 -10.93 5.29
CA ALA A 196 -20.16 -9.68 5.94
C ALA A 196 -19.15 -8.86 5.10
N TRP A 197 -18.21 -9.51 4.39
CA TRP A 197 -17.24 -8.81 3.54
C TRP A 197 -17.91 -8.06 2.39
N ALA A 198 -19.00 -8.58 1.84
CA ALA A 198 -19.77 -7.88 0.82
C ALA A 198 -20.28 -6.50 1.30
N PHE A 199 -20.61 -6.37 2.59
CA PHE A 199 -21.01 -5.09 3.18
C PHE A 199 -19.80 -4.19 3.51
N VAL A 200 -18.78 -4.70 4.19
CA VAL A 200 -17.65 -3.86 4.61
C VAL A 200 -16.79 -3.40 3.44
N LEU A 201 -16.77 -4.14 2.34
CA LEU A 201 -16.17 -3.73 1.07
C LEU A 201 -17.04 -2.74 0.27
N GLY A 202 -18.34 -2.67 0.58
CA GLY A 202 -19.28 -1.79 -0.11
C GLY A 202 -19.92 -2.38 -1.37
N TYR A 203 -19.77 -3.68 -1.61
CA TYR A 203 -20.47 -4.38 -2.69
C TYR A 203 -21.97 -4.49 -2.42
N HIS A 204 -22.36 -4.69 -1.14
CA HIS A 204 -23.74 -4.59 -0.68
C HIS A 204 -23.95 -3.32 0.14
N LEU A 205 -25.06 -2.61 -0.09
CA LEU A 205 -25.48 -1.52 0.77
C LEU A 205 -26.06 -2.06 2.07
N TYR A 206 -25.81 -1.36 3.18
CA TYR A 206 -26.32 -1.79 4.50
C TYR A 206 -27.84 -1.83 4.61
N ASP A 207 -28.54 -0.98 3.87
CA ASP A 207 -30.00 -0.88 3.80
C ASP A 207 -30.64 -1.80 2.76
N SER A 208 -29.83 -2.58 1.99
CA SER A 208 -30.34 -3.49 0.97
C SER A 208 -30.99 -4.73 1.57
N THR A 209 -32.10 -5.16 0.98
CA THR A 209 -32.85 -6.40 1.33
C THR A 209 -32.15 -7.64 0.71
N TYR A 210 -32.55 -8.83 1.20
CA TYR A 210 -32.11 -10.09 0.57
C TYR A 210 -32.49 -10.16 -0.92
N ALA A 211 -33.67 -9.71 -1.28
CA ALA A 211 -34.19 -9.73 -2.65
C ALA A 211 -33.35 -8.80 -3.56
N GLU A 212 -33.05 -7.59 -3.10
CA GLU A 212 -32.24 -6.62 -3.84
C GLU A 212 -30.82 -7.14 -4.03
N ARG A 213 -30.21 -7.73 -3.00
CA ARG A 213 -28.88 -8.33 -3.13
C ARG A 213 -28.86 -9.51 -4.10
N GLN A 214 -29.90 -10.35 -4.09
CA GLN A 214 -30.02 -11.46 -5.04
C GLN A 214 -30.16 -10.95 -6.48
N TYR A 215 -30.98 -9.91 -6.69
CA TYR A 215 -31.13 -9.26 -7.99
C TYR A 215 -29.82 -8.64 -8.47
N LEU A 216 -29.13 -7.87 -7.59
CA LEU A 216 -27.83 -7.29 -7.86
C LEU A 216 -26.82 -8.35 -8.29
N ARG A 217 -26.74 -9.47 -7.57
CA ARG A 217 -25.86 -10.60 -7.93
C ARG A 217 -26.10 -11.11 -9.34
N SER A 218 -27.37 -11.25 -9.76
CA SER A 218 -27.71 -11.76 -11.09
C SER A 218 -27.27 -10.82 -12.20
N ILE A 219 -27.49 -9.52 -12.04
CA ILE A 219 -27.04 -8.49 -12.98
C ILE A 219 -25.51 -8.43 -13.02
N LYS A 220 -24.87 -8.33 -11.86
CA LYS A 220 -23.42 -8.22 -11.74
C LYS A 220 -22.69 -9.46 -12.27
N LYS A 221 -23.29 -10.63 -12.15
CA LYS A 221 -22.77 -11.85 -12.78
C LYS A 221 -22.82 -11.77 -14.31
N SER A 222 -23.93 -11.31 -14.87
CA SER A 222 -24.05 -11.15 -16.33
C SER A 222 -23.06 -10.10 -16.87
N GLU A 223 -22.88 -9.01 -16.14
CA GLU A 223 -21.91 -7.95 -16.47
C GLU A 223 -20.47 -8.51 -16.44
N TYR A 224 -20.11 -9.19 -15.35
CA TYR A 224 -18.81 -9.85 -15.25
C TYR A 224 -18.52 -10.80 -16.41
N GLU A 225 -19.48 -11.70 -16.74
CA GLU A 225 -19.33 -12.64 -17.84
C GLU A 225 -19.20 -11.94 -19.20
N THR A 226 -19.81 -10.76 -19.34
CA THR A 226 -19.69 -9.95 -20.56
C THR A 226 -18.30 -9.36 -20.69
N ILE A 227 -17.73 -8.81 -19.61
CA ILE A 227 -16.36 -8.28 -19.59
C ILE A 227 -15.36 -9.43 -19.81
N LYS A 228 -15.54 -10.56 -19.14
CA LYS A 228 -14.68 -11.74 -19.26
C LYS A 228 -14.62 -12.24 -20.70
N ARG A 229 -15.75 -12.30 -21.40
CA ARG A 229 -15.81 -12.71 -22.81
C ARG A 229 -15.01 -11.81 -23.75
N GLN A 230 -14.81 -10.52 -23.42
CA GLN A 230 -14.04 -9.59 -24.25
C GLN A 230 -12.61 -10.07 -24.44
N TRP A 231 -11.91 -10.43 -23.37
CA TRP A 231 -10.53 -10.92 -23.51
C TRP A 231 -10.45 -12.37 -23.93
N GLN A 232 -11.45 -13.20 -23.61
CA GLN A 232 -11.51 -14.59 -24.05
C GLN A 232 -11.72 -14.72 -25.56
N SER A 233 -12.40 -13.76 -26.19
CA SER A 233 -12.64 -13.75 -27.64
C SER A 233 -11.42 -13.26 -28.45
N ILE A 234 -10.35 -12.80 -27.82
CA ILE A 234 -9.14 -12.34 -28.50
C ILE A 234 -8.45 -13.55 -29.17
N SER A 235 -8.39 -13.56 -30.51
CA SER A 235 -7.66 -14.58 -31.24
C SER A 235 -6.14 -14.47 -31.05
N SER A 236 -5.41 -15.54 -31.34
CA SER A 236 -3.94 -15.54 -31.25
C SER A 236 -3.30 -14.44 -32.12
N GLU A 237 -3.89 -14.17 -33.30
CA GLU A 237 -3.42 -13.10 -34.19
C GLU A 237 -3.67 -11.72 -33.61
N GLN A 238 -4.84 -11.50 -33.01
CA GLN A 238 -5.15 -10.25 -32.28
C GLN A 238 -4.25 -10.07 -31.07
N ALA A 239 -4.06 -11.13 -30.28
CA ALA A 239 -3.17 -11.12 -29.13
C ALA A 239 -1.74 -10.73 -29.52
N ASN A 240 -1.23 -11.22 -30.66
CA ASN A 240 0.11 -10.85 -31.17
C ASN A 240 0.25 -9.36 -31.49
N ARG A 241 -0.83 -8.69 -31.87
CA ARG A 241 -0.86 -7.25 -32.16
C ARG A 241 -1.19 -6.39 -30.94
N PHE A 242 -1.80 -6.97 -29.92
CA PHE A 242 -2.25 -6.25 -28.71
C PHE A 242 -1.21 -6.31 -27.61
N THR A 243 -0.23 -5.41 -27.69
CA THR A 243 0.91 -5.37 -26.76
C THR A 243 0.49 -5.23 -25.30
N LYS A 244 -0.41 -4.30 -24.96
CA LYS A 244 -0.90 -4.14 -23.57
C LYS A 244 -1.52 -5.42 -23.01
N PHE A 245 -2.29 -6.16 -23.81
CA PHE A 245 -2.88 -7.44 -23.38
C PHE A 245 -1.80 -8.47 -23.05
N ARG A 246 -0.82 -8.65 -23.95
CA ARG A 246 0.27 -9.62 -23.73
C ARG A 246 1.11 -9.28 -22.49
N GLU A 247 1.45 -8.01 -22.32
CA GLU A 247 2.22 -7.54 -21.17
C GLU A 247 1.47 -7.80 -19.85
N ARG A 248 0.20 -7.41 -19.79
CA ARG A 248 -0.64 -7.62 -18.60
C ARG A 248 -0.84 -9.10 -18.31
N LYS A 249 -1.19 -9.88 -19.31
CA LYS A 249 -1.33 -11.33 -19.19
C LYS A 249 -0.05 -11.98 -18.66
N GLY A 250 1.11 -11.62 -19.23
CA GLY A 250 2.40 -12.16 -18.79
C GLY A 250 2.80 -11.74 -17.38
N LEU A 251 2.41 -10.54 -16.92
CA LEU A 251 2.62 -10.10 -15.54
C LEU A 251 1.70 -10.86 -14.57
N ILE A 252 0.42 -10.98 -14.91
CA ILE A 252 -0.56 -11.73 -14.11
C ILE A 252 -0.14 -13.19 -13.96
N GLU A 253 0.22 -13.85 -15.07
CA GLU A 253 0.65 -15.26 -15.06
C GLU A 253 1.88 -15.48 -14.16
N LYS A 254 2.84 -14.55 -14.16
CA LYS A 254 4.00 -14.62 -13.27
C LYS A 254 3.64 -14.45 -11.79
N ASP A 255 2.63 -13.64 -11.48
CA ASP A 255 2.25 -13.34 -10.11
C ASP A 255 1.33 -14.43 -9.53
N VAL A 256 0.33 -14.91 -10.26
CA VAL A 256 -0.61 -15.91 -9.76
C VAL A 256 0.03 -17.26 -9.44
N VAL A 257 1.07 -17.65 -10.20
CA VAL A 257 1.79 -18.91 -9.94
C VAL A 257 2.61 -18.89 -8.65
N ARG A 258 2.78 -17.75 -8.02
CA ARG A 258 3.52 -17.57 -6.76
C ARG A 258 2.68 -17.00 -5.61
N THR A 259 1.43 -16.60 -5.88
CA THR A 259 0.55 -16.01 -4.87
C THR A 259 -0.06 -17.12 -4.01
N ASP A 260 0.19 -17.07 -2.69
CA ASP A 260 -0.38 -17.92 -1.64
C ASP A 260 -0.34 -19.44 -1.90
N ARG A 261 0.68 -19.93 -2.60
CA ARG A 261 0.82 -21.34 -2.97
C ARG A 261 1.01 -22.28 -1.77
N SER A 262 1.35 -21.75 -0.61
CA SER A 262 1.42 -22.52 0.65
C SER A 262 0.03 -22.82 1.24
N LEU A 263 -1.01 -22.13 0.78
CA LEU A 263 -2.38 -22.38 1.23
C LEU A 263 -3.01 -23.51 0.40
N SER A 264 -3.64 -24.48 1.06
CA SER A 264 -4.26 -25.65 0.41
C SER A 264 -5.27 -25.27 -0.69
N PHE A 265 -5.93 -24.13 -0.55
CA PHE A 265 -6.85 -23.59 -1.55
C PHE A 265 -6.18 -23.28 -2.89
N TYR A 266 -4.91 -22.90 -2.87
CA TYR A 266 -4.12 -22.56 -4.08
C TYR A 266 -2.98 -23.53 -4.36
N ASP A 267 -2.81 -24.59 -3.57
CA ASP A 267 -1.74 -25.58 -3.73
C ASP A 267 -1.95 -26.49 -4.97
N GLY A 268 -0.87 -27.09 -5.48
CA GLY A 268 -0.90 -28.03 -6.60
C GLY A 268 -0.67 -27.35 -7.97
N GLU A 269 -0.22 -28.13 -8.98
CA GLU A 269 0.19 -27.59 -10.29
C GLU A 269 -1.00 -27.06 -11.11
N ASP A 270 -2.09 -27.82 -11.25
CA ASP A 270 -3.26 -27.46 -12.06
C ASP A 270 -4.44 -26.99 -11.20
N ASN A 271 -4.20 -26.15 -10.22
CA ASN A 271 -5.22 -25.70 -9.30
C ASN A 271 -6.24 -24.76 -9.96
N ALA A 272 -7.52 -25.12 -9.89
CA ALA A 272 -8.61 -24.36 -10.47
C ALA A 272 -8.72 -22.94 -9.89
N ASN A 273 -8.45 -22.75 -8.60
CA ASN A 273 -8.53 -21.45 -7.93
C ASN A 273 -7.41 -20.50 -8.40
N VAL A 274 -6.24 -21.03 -8.78
CA VAL A 274 -5.17 -20.25 -9.41
C VAL A 274 -5.61 -19.75 -10.80
N ASN A 275 -6.35 -20.58 -11.53
CA ASN A 275 -6.93 -20.18 -12.82
C ASN A 275 -8.03 -19.12 -12.63
N LEU A 276 -8.89 -19.27 -11.61
CA LEU A 276 -9.88 -18.24 -11.26
C LEU A 276 -9.20 -16.91 -10.86
N LEU A 277 -8.16 -16.97 -10.03
CA LEU A 277 -7.38 -15.79 -9.65
C LEU A 277 -6.83 -15.06 -10.88
N ARG A 278 -6.25 -15.80 -11.84
CA ARG A 278 -5.77 -15.26 -13.12
C ARG A 278 -6.90 -14.63 -13.92
N ASP A 279 -8.03 -15.33 -14.07
CA ASP A 279 -9.14 -14.89 -14.92
C ASP A 279 -9.80 -13.62 -14.35
N ILE A 280 -9.96 -13.53 -13.05
CA ILE A 280 -10.48 -12.31 -12.36
C ILE A 280 -9.54 -11.13 -12.61
N LEU A 281 -8.23 -11.30 -12.46
CA LEU A 281 -7.25 -10.22 -12.69
C LEU A 281 -7.20 -9.78 -14.15
N LEU A 282 -7.30 -10.73 -15.10
CA LEU A 282 -7.41 -10.41 -16.52
C LEU A 282 -8.68 -9.63 -16.79
N THR A 283 -9.82 -10.06 -16.25
CA THR A 283 -11.11 -9.37 -16.41
C THR A 283 -11.05 -7.97 -15.82
N TYR A 284 -10.46 -7.81 -14.61
CA TYR A 284 -10.25 -6.50 -14.01
C TYR A 284 -9.39 -5.58 -14.89
N SER A 285 -8.35 -6.10 -15.53
CA SER A 285 -7.49 -5.33 -16.42
C SER A 285 -8.18 -4.85 -17.71
N PHE A 286 -9.36 -5.39 -18.03
CA PHE A 286 -10.26 -4.93 -19.09
C PHE A 286 -11.32 -3.98 -18.56
N TYR A 287 -11.85 -4.26 -17.38
CA TYR A 287 -12.80 -3.38 -16.68
C TYR A 287 -12.18 -2.01 -16.40
N ASN A 288 -11.03 -1.96 -15.74
CA ASN A 288 -10.26 -0.74 -15.52
C ASN A 288 -9.03 -0.73 -16.45
N PHE A 289 -9.27 -0.39 -17.72
CA PHE A 289 -8.25 -0.49 -18.75
C PHE A 289 -7.08 0.49 -18.56
N ASP A 290 -7.30 1.64 -17.96
CA ASP A 290 -6.24 2.63 -17.75
C ASP A 290 -5.28 2.19 -16.66
N LEU A 291 -5.78 1.73 -15.54
CA LEU A 291 -4.99 1.17 -14.46
C LEU A 291 -4.38 -0.17 -14.85
N GLY A 292 -5.19 -1.06 -15.39
CA GLY A 292 -4.78 -2.40 -15.83
C GLY A 292 -4.43 -3.31 -14.66
N TYR A 293 -3.26 -3.96 -14.75
CA TYR A 293 -2.71 -4.82 -13.70
C TYR A 293 -1.37 -4.30 -13.22
N CYS A 294 -1.20 -4.23 -11.92
CA CYS A 294 0.07 -3.95 -11.25
C CYS A 294 0.40 -5.03 -10.23
N GLN A 295 1.70 -5.27 -10.03
CA GLN A 295 2.18 -6.24 -9.04
C GLN A 295 1.68 -5.89 -7.63
N GLY A 296 1.20 -6.88 -6.89
CA GLY A 296 0.55 -6.72 -5.59
C GLY A 296 -0.98 -6.83 -5.66
N MET A 297 -1.62 -6.63 -6.82
CA MET A 297 -3.06 -6.82 -6.97
C MET A 297 -3.48 -8.27 -6.74
N SER A 298 -2.64 -9.25 -7.09
CA SER A 298 -2.88 -10.66 -6.80
C SER A 298 -2.88 -10.96 -5.30
N ASP A 299 -2.03 -10.27 -4.53
CA ASP A 299 -2.01 -10.37 -3.05
C ASP A 299 -3.31 -9.83 -2.42
N LEU A 300 -3.90 -8.79 -3.01
CA LEU A 300 -5.18 -8.21 -2.54
C LEU A 300 -6.38 -9.08 -2.92
N LEU A 301 -6.38 -9.66 -4.13
CA LEU A 301 -7.50 -10.47 -4.59
C LEU A 301 -7.53 -11.86 -3.96
N SER A 302 -6.39 -12.47 -3.68
CA SER A 302 -6.32 -13.85 -3.20
C SER A 302 -7.18 -14.11 -1.94
N PRO A 303 -7.15 -13.30 -0.86
CA PRO A 303 -8.02 -13.53 0.28
C PRO A 303 -9.52 -13.30 -0.04
N ILE A 304 -9.83 -12.39 -0.96
CA ILE A 304 -11.21 -12.15 -1.39
C ILE A 304 -11.76 -13.38 -2.11
N LEU A 305 -11.00 -13.95 -3.06
CA LEU A 305 -11.40 -15.17 -3.76
C LEU A 305 -11.56 -16.36 -2.80
N PHE A 306 -10.64 -16.48 -1.83
CA PHE A 306 -10.71 -17.53 -0.80
C PHE A 306 -11.99 -17.43 0.05
N VAL A 307 -12.43 -16.22 0.39
CA VAL A 307 -13.63 -16.00 1.22
C VAL A 307 -14.91 -16.11 0.39
N MET A 308 -14.94 -15.53 -0.80
CA MET A 308 -16.15 -15.48 -1.62
C MET A 308 -16.46 -16.82 -2.32
N GLU A 309 -15.45 -17.57 -2.68
CA GLU A 309 -15.58 -18.87 -3.42
C GLU A 309 -16.47 -18.78 -4.67
N ASP A 310 -16.71 -17.57 -5.17
CA ASP A 310 -17.46 -17.27 -6.39
C ASP A 310 -16.68 -16.26 -7.22
N GLU A 311 -16.51 -16.54 -8.49
CA GLU A 311 -15.67 -15.76 -9.41
C GLU A 311 -16.20 -14.33 -9.58
N SER A 312 -17.52 -14.18 -9.81
CA SER A 312 -18.16 -12.89 -10.04
C SER A 312 -18.23 -12.04 -8.75
N GLU A 313 -18.60 -12.65 -7.63
CA GLU A 313 -18.64 -11.95 -6.34
C GLU A 313 -17.22 -11.50 -5.92
N SER A 314 -16.22 -12.36 -6.13
CA SER A 314 -14.81 -12.00 -5.89
C SER A 314 -14.36 -10.82 -6.75
N PHE A 315 -14.74 -10.82 -8.03
CA PHE A 315 -14.44 -9.72 -8.93
C PHE A 315 -15.03 -8.40 -8.45
N TRP A 316 -16.32 -8.35 -8.10
CA TRP A 316 -16.97 -7.12 -7.68
C TRP A 316 -16.53 -6.64 -6.30
N CYS A 317 -16.27 -7.54 -5.37
CA CYS A 317 -15.63 -7.19 -4.09
C CYS A 317 -14.20 -6.63 -4.29
N PHE A 318 -13.46 -7.19 -5.25
CA PHE A 318 -12.15 -6.67 -5.61
C PHE A 318 -12.23 -5.31 -6.30
N VAL A 319 -13.20 -5.10 -7.20
CA VAL A 319 -13.47 -3.78 -7.80
C VAL A 319 -13.73 -2.74 -6.70
N ALA A 320 -14.62 -3.04 -5.75
CA ALA A 320 -14.93 -2.13 -4.64
C ALA A 320 -13.70 -1.81 -3.76
N LEU A 321 -12.82 -2.80 -3.52
CA LEU A 321 -11.55 -2.57 -2.84
C LEU A 321 -10.62 -1.67 -3.67
N MET A 322 -10.54 -1.91 -4.98
CA MET A 322 -9.66 -1.16 -5.88
C MET A 322 -10.15 0.27 -6.17
N GLU A 323 -11.43 0.58 -6.00
CA GLU A 323 -11.93 1.96 -6.01
C GLU A 323 -11.27 2.80 -4.91
N ARG A 324 -10.97 2.19 -3.76
CA ARG A 324 -10.29 2.83 -2.63
C ARG A 324 -8.77 2.81 -2.76
N LEU A 325 -8.21 1.71 -3.24
CA LEU A 325 -6.75 1.49 -3.30
C LEU A 325 -6.13 1.78 -4.67
N GLY A 326 -6.94 1.96 -5.71
CA GLY A 326 -6.47 2.20 -7.08
C GLY A 326 -5.40 3.29 -7.20
N PRO A 327 -5.54 4.43 -6.51
CA PRO A 327 -4.53 5.49 -6.55
C PRO A 327 -3.13 5.07 -6.11
N ASN A 328 -2.99 3.99 -5.31
CA ASN A 328 -1.70 3.41 -4.94
C ASN A 328 -0.97 2.76 -6.11
N PHE A 329 -1.72 2.32 -7.12
CA PHE A 329 -1.23 1.59 -8.28
C PHE A 329 -1.14 2.46 -9.54
N ASN A 330 -1.55 3.72 -9.47
CA ASN A 330 -1.43 4.67 -10.56
C ASN A 330 0.04 4.83 -10.99
N ARG A 331 0.23 5.21 -12.26
CA ARG A 331 1.57 5.33 -12.85
C ARG A 331 2.45 6.35 -12.13
N ASP A 332 1.85 7.42 -11.62
CA ASP A 332 2.50 8.49 -10.87
C ASP A 332 2.71 8.13 -9.39
N GLN A 333 2.09 7.04 -8.91
CA GLN A 333 2.14 6.58 -7.52
C GLN A 333 1.73 7.64 -6.48
N ASN A 334 0.93 8.63 -6.87
CA ASN A 334 0.53 9.73 -5.99
C ASN A 334 -0.14 9.23 -4.71
N GLY A 335 -0.96 8.17 -4.78
CA GLY A 335 -1.58 7.56 -3.59
C GLY A 335 -0.54 7.02 -2.61
N MET A 336 0.51 6.36 -3.09
CA MET A 336 1.59 5.87 -2.24
C MET A 336 2.41 6.99 -1.63
N HIS A 337 2.75 8.02 -2.42
CA HIS A 337 3.48 9.18 -1.92
C HIS A 337 2.71 9.93 -0.84
N SER A 338 1.40 10.11 -1.03
CA SER A 338 0.52 10.74 -0.04
C SER A 338 0.48 9.95 1.27
N GLN A 339 0.38 8.62 1.19
CA GLN A 339 0.36 7.75 2.38
C GLN A 339 1.70 7.70 3.10
N LEU A 340 2.83 7.64 2.38
CA LEU A 340 4.16 7.65 3.00
C LEU A 340 4.44 9.00 3.67
N PHE A 341 4.01 10.10 3.04
CA PHE A 341 4.06 11.42 3.66
C PHE A 341 3.21 11.50 4.93
N ALA A 342 1.96 11.01 4.87
CA ALA A 342 1.09 10.96 6.04
C ALA A 342 1.69 10.10 7.16
N LEU A 343 2.28 8.94 6.83
CA LEU A 343 2.98 8.09 7.79
C LEU A 343 4.14 8.83 8.45
N SER A 344 4.96 9.55 7.68
CA SER A 344 6.05 10.37 8.19
C SER A 344 5.53 11.41 9.19
N LYS A 345 4.45 12.11 8.87
CA LYS A 345 3.84 13.12 9.75
C LYS A 345 3.21 12.51 11.01
N LEU A 346 2.62 11.33 10.91
CA LEU A 346 2.11 10.61 12.08
C LEU A 346 3.24 10.12 12.99
N VAL A 347 4.37 9.67 12.46
CA VAL A 347 5.54 9.31 13.29
C VAL A 347 6.14 10.55 13.93
N GLU A 348 6.25 11.68 13.21
CA GLU A 348 6.68 12.96 13.77
C GLU A 348 5.82 13.38 14.97
N LEU A 349 4.49 13.28 14.83
CA LEU A 349 3.53 13.64 15.87
C LEU A 349 3.57 12.68 17.07
N LEU A 350 3.65 11.36 16.82
CA LEU A 350 3.44 10.33 17.84
C LEU A 350 4.74 9.74 18.42
N ASP A 351 5.87 9.94 17.76
CA ASP A 351 7.20 9.49 18.17
C ASP A 351 8.30 10.34 17.56
N SER A 352 8.37 11.62 17.95
CA SER A 352 9.37 12.57 17.45
C SER A 352 10.82 12.06 17.56
N PRO A 353 11.25 11.36 18.64
CA PRO A 353 12.61 10.82 18.69
C PRO A 353 12.90 9.78 17.59
N LEU A 354 11.94 8.94 17.24
CA LEU A 354 12.10 7.99 16.15
C LEU A 354 12.11 8.69 14.78
N HIS A 355 11.25 9.70 14.60
CA HIS A 355 11.26 10.54 13.41
C HIS A 355 12.60 11.24 13.18
N ASN A 356 13.13 11.90 14.22
CA ASN A 356 14.44 12.57 14.16
C ASN A 356 15.58 11.57 13.86
N TYR A 357 15.48 10.34 14.37
CA TYR A 357 16.42 9.28 14.02
C TYR A 357 16.36 8.95 12.52
N PHE A 358 15.16 8.82 11.94
CA PHE A 358 15.01 8.59 10.50
C PHE A 358 15.50 9.78 9.66
N GLU A 359 15.35 11.00 10.15
CA GLU A 359 15.90 12.20 9.50
C GLU A 359 17.43 12.16 9.44
N GLN A 360 18.08 11.83 10.55
CA GLN A 360 19.54 11.74 10.65
C GLN A 360 20.16 10.63 9.78
N ASN A 361 19.37 9.62 9.42
CA ASN A 361 19.79 8.47 8.63
C ASN A 361 19.21 8.47 7.19
N ASP A 362 18.74 9.62 6.68
CA ASP A 362 18.15 9.78 5.34
C ASP A 362 16.97 8.81 5.04
N CYS A 363 16.22 8.42 6.08
CA CYS A 363 15.10 7.47 6.02
C CYS A 363 13.71 8.14 5.98
N LEU A 364 13.59 9.46 5.85
CA LEU A 364 12.32 10.20 5.88
C LEU A 364 11.35 9.88 4.74
N ASN A 365 11.80 9.19 3.72
CA ASN A 365 10.94 8.73 2.63
C ASN A 365 10.02 7.56 3.03
N TYR A 366 10.31 6.89 4.14
CA TYR A 366 9.58 5.72 4.67
C TYR A 366 9.37 4.58 3.65
N PHE A 367 10.21 4.46 2.60
CA PHE A 367 10.08 3.41 1.60
C PHE A 367 10.24 1.99 2.15
N PHE A 368 10.86 1.82 3.28
CA PHE A 368 10.89 0.55 4.00
C PHE A 368 9.49 0.08 4.44
N CYS A 369 8.49 0.97 4.53
CA CYS A 369 7.08 0.66 4.77
C CYS A 369 6.25 0.53 3.48
N PHE A 370 6.83 0.72 2.29
CA PHE A 370 6.09 0.75 1.02
C PHE A 370 5.23 -0.50 0.81
N ARG A 371 5.82 -1.69 1.03
CA ARG A 371 5.09 -2.96 0.88
C ARG A 371 3.92 -3.06 1.87
N TRP A 372 4.11 -2.62 3.11
CA TRP A 372 3.06 -2.64 4.13
C TRP A 372 1.81 -1.88 3.68
N ILE A 373 2.02 -0.70 3.14
CA ILE A 373 0.94 0.18 2.68
C ILE A 373 0.30 -0.35 1.40
N LEU A 374 1.11 -0.72 0.39
CA LEU A 374 0.64 -1.12 -0.93
C LEU A 374 -0.33 -2.31 -0.88
N ILE A 375 -0.03 -3.32 -0.10
CA ILE A 375 -0.83 -4.55 0.03
C ILE A 375 -1.46 -4.72 1.42
N GLN A 376 -1.66 -3.62 2.15
CA GLN A 376 -2.33 -3.59 3.45
C GLN A 376 -1.79 -4.65 4.43
N LEU A 377 -0.45 -4.69 4.60
CA LEU A 377 0.27 -5.60 5.51
C LEU A 377 0.00 -7.10 5.26
N LYS A 378 -0.49 -7.47 4.08
CA LYS A 378 -0.88 -8.85 3.76
C LYS A 378 0.21 -9.89 4.01
N ARG A 379 1.46 -9.53 3.77
CA ARG A 379 2.60 -10.45 3.90
C ARG A 379 3.28 -10.42 5.27
N GLU A 380 2.78 -9.59 6.18
CA GLU A 380 3.37 -9.42 7.52
C GLU A 380 2.74 -10.36 8.55
N PHE A 381 1.57 -10.90 8.24
CA PHE A 381 0.81 -11.77 9.12
C PHE A 381 0.46 -13.10 8.44
N GLU A 382 0.19 -14.11 9.25
CA GLU A 382 -0.43 -15.35 8.79
C GLU A 382 -1.78 -15.06 8.11
N TYR A 383 -2.18 -15.90 7.19
CA TYR A 383 -3.33 -15.66 6.32
C TYR A 383 -4.63 -15.34 7.08
N GLU A 384 -4.93 -16.10 8.14
CA GLU A 384 -6.11 -15.87 8.99
C GLU A 384 -6.00 -14.53 9.74
N LYS A 385 -4.82 -14.19 10.26
CA LYS A 385 -4.57 -12.91 10.92
C LYS A 385 -4.65 -11.74 9.94
N THR A 386 -4.25 -11.95 8.69
CA THR A 386 -4.39 -10.95 7.63
C THR A 386 -5.86 -10.64 7.36
N MET A 387 -6.70 -11.67 7.21
CA MET A 387 -8.14 -11.47 7.01
C MET A 387 -8.77 -10.70 8.18
N ARG A 388 -8.41 -11.06 9.41
CA ARG A 388 -8.88 -10.33 10.61
C ARG A 388 -8.39 -8.88 10.66
N LEU A 389 -7.15 -8.61 10.26
CA LEU A 389 -6.64 -7.24 10.12
C LEU A 389 -7.48 -6.45 9.12
N TRP A 390 -7.74 -7.03 7.94
CA TRP A 390 -8.52 -6.38 6.89
C TRP A 390 -9.96 -6.11 7.32
N GLU A 391 -10.59 -7.02 8.05
CA GLU A 391 -11.90 -6.81 8.67
C GLU A 391 -11.90 -5.55 9.54
N VAL A 392 -10.87 -5.37 10.38
CA VAL A 392 -10.72 -4.19 11.23
C VAL A 392 -10.54 -2.92 10.38
N LEU A 393 -9.66 -2.95 9.37
CA LEU A 393 -9.37 -1.81 8.50
C LEU A 393 -10.62 -1.37 7.70
N TRP A 394 -11.33 -2.33 7.10
CA TRP A 394 -12.48 -2.06 6.24
C TRP A 394 -13.74 -1.60 6.98
N THR A 395 -13.77 -1.74 8.30
CA THR A 395 -14.86 -1.14 9.09
C THR A 395 -14.87 0.38 9.05
N HIS A 396 -13.72 1.01 8.85
CA HIS A 396 -13.54 2.47 8.94
C HIS A 396 -14.15 3.07 10.23
N TYR A 397 -14.13 2.29 11.33
CA TYR A 397 -14.81 2.65 12.57
C TYR A 397 -14.19 3.85 13.28
N LEU A 398 -12.85 3.87 13.40
CA LEU A 398 -12.12 4.97 14.04
C LEU A 398 -11.55 5.95 13.01
N SER A 399 -11.01 5.43 11.93
CA SER A 399 -10.37 6.20 10.87
C SER A 399 -10.34 5.37 9.58
N GLU A 400 -10.47 6.03 8.44
CA GLU A 400 -10.25 5.42 7.13
C GLU A 400 -8.78 5.00 6.95
N HIS A 401 -7.88 5.69 7.65
CA HIS A 401 -6.42 5.51 7.54
C HIS A 401 -5.83 4.73 8.73
N LEU A 402 -6.61 3.87 9.38
CA LEU A 402 -6.14 3.09 10.54
C LEU A 402 -4.88 2.27 10.21
N HIS A 403 -4.71 1.82 8.97
CA HIS A 403 -3.52 1.08 8.53
C HIS A 403 -2.22 1.87 8.73
N LEU A 404 -2.25 3.20 8.63
CA LEU A 404 -1.08 4.05 8.93
C LEU A 404 -0.75 4.01 10.42
N TYR A 405 -1.75 4.05 11.29
CA TYR A 405 -1.55 3.90 12.74
C TYR A 405 -1.05 2.50 13.11
N VAL A 406 -1.45 1.48 12.36
CA VAL A 406 -0.88 0.12 12.48
C VAL A 406 0.62 0.15 12.14
N CYS A 407 1.03 0.82 11.07
CA CYS A 407 2.44 1.00 10.72
C CYS A 407 3.20 1.75 11.84
N VAL A 408 2.65 2.85 12.37
CA VAL A 408 3.24 3.59 13.50
C VAL A 408 3.37 2.68 14.73
N ALA A 409 2.35 1.90 15.07
CA ALA A 409 2.37 0.99 16.22
C ALA A 409 3.49 -0.06 16.09
N ILE A 410 3.67 -0.63 14.90
CA ILE A 410 4.76 -1.58 14.63
C ILE A 410 6.11 -0.88 14.80
N LEU A 411 6.33 0.27 14.16
CA LEU A 411 7.59 1.02 14.25
C LEU A 411 7.92 1.42 15.70
N LYS A 412 6.93 1.91 16.47
CA LYS A 412 7.12 2.24 17.89
C LYS A 412 7.50 1.03 18.75
N ARG A 413 6.91 -0.13 18.48
CA ARG A 413 7.20 -1.36 19.21
C ARG A 413 8.65 -1.78 19.04
N TYR A 414 9.20 -1.61 17.85
CA TYR A 414 10.58 -1.99 17.54
C TYR A 414 11.58 -0.82 17.61
N ARG A 415 11.16 0.38 18.03
CA ARG A 415 11.99 1.59 18.04
C ARG A 415 13.32 1.41 18.77
N ASN A 416 13.30 0.76 19.94
CA ASN A 416 14.52 0.57 20.74
C ASN A 416 15.55 -0.30 20.02
N ARG A 417 15.10 -1.27 19.22
CA ARG A 417 15.96 -2.10 18.40
C ARG A 417 16.46 -1.31 17.18
N ILE A 418 15.58 -0.60 16.49
CA ILE A 418 15.93 0.22 15.33
C ILE A 418 16.99 1.26 15.69
N MET A 419 16.77 2.02 16.77
CA MET A 419 17.70 3.07 17.20
C MET A 419 18.95 2.50 17.90
N GLY A 420 18.81 1.41 18.66
CA GLY A 420 19.91 0.80 19.41
C GLY A 420 20.93 0.10 18.52
N GLU A 421 20.47 -0.54 17.43
CA GLU A 421 21.33 -1.17 16.43
C GLU A 421 21.81 -0.18 15.34
N GLN A 422 21.43 1.10 15.44
CA GLN A 422 21.81 2.16 14.50
C GLN A 422 21.54 1.81 13.03
N MET A 423 20.35 1.31 12.75
CA MET A 423 19.97 0.82 11.41
C MET A 423 19.92 1.97 10.41
N ASP A 424 20.75 1.88 9.36
CA ASP A 424 20.62 2.66 8.14
C ASP A 424 19.44 2.16 7.29
N PHE A 425 19.22 2.77 6.13
CA PHE A 425 18.07 2.41 5.27
C PHE A 425 18.07 0.93 4.86
N ASP A 426 19.21 0.39 4.44
CA ASP A 426 19.31 -1.00 3.94
C ASP A 426 19.11 -2.00 5.06
N THR A 427 19.72 -1.76 6.22
CA THR A 427 19.55 -2.60 7.42
C THR A 427 18.11 -2.53 7.93
N LEU A 428 17.52 -1.33 7.94
CA LEU A 428 16.13 -1.13 8.33
C LEU A 428 15.17 -1.85 7.38
N LEU A 429 15.37 -1.73 6.07
CA LEU A 429 14.56 -2.43 5.07
C LEU A 429 14.63 -3.95 5.25
N LYS A 430 15.82 -4.49 5.48
CA LYS A 430 16.02 -5.92 5.77
C LYS A 430 15.30 -6.31 7.06
N PHE A 431 15.50 -5.55 8.14
CA PHE A 431 14.85 -5.78 9.42
C PHE A 431 13.32 -5.78 9.31
N ILE A 432 12.74 -4.79 8.62
CA ILE A 432 11.30 -4.69 8.39
C ILE A 432 10.78 -5.93 7.65
N ASN A 433 11.52 -6.43 6.67
CA ASN A 433 11.15 -7.67 5.96
C ASN A 433 11.23 -8.92 6.85
N GLU A 434 12.17 -8.98 7.78
CA GLU A 434 12.33 -10.07 8.75
C GLU A 434 11.24 -10.09 9.82
N LEU A 435 10.49 -9.00 10.01
CA LEU A 435 9.34 -8.96 10.93
C LEU A 435 8.15 -9.78 10.45
N SER A 436 8.11 -10.16 9.17
CA SER A 436 7.02 -10.97 8.61
C SER A 436 6.80 -12.25 9.43
N GLY A 437 5.55 -12.49 9.86
CA GLY A 437 5.15 -13.62 10.69
C GLY A 437 5.50 -13.51 12.18
N HIS A 438 6.24 -12.47 12.61
CA HIS A 438 6.68 -12.29 14.00
C HIS A 438 5.93 -11.16 14.74
N ILE A 439 4.97 -10.52 14.09
CA ILE A 439 4.21 -9.41 14.65
C ILE A 439 2.95 -9.95 15.35
N ASP A 440 2.76 -9.56 16.61
CA ASP A 440 1.51 -9.88 17.33
C ASP A 440 0.40 -8.92 16.96
N LEU A 441 -0.59 -9.43 16.20
CA LEU A 441 -1.69 -8.65 15.66
C LEU A 441 -2.53 -7.95 16.73
N ASP A 442 -2.90 -8.67 17.79
CA ASP A 442 -3.79 -8.15 18.82
C ASP A 442 -3.17 -6.99 19.60
N SER A 443 -1.88 -7.10 19.90
CA SER A 443 -1.13 -6.01 20.54
C SER A 443 -1.00 -4.81 19.62
N VAL A 444 -0.68 -5.03 18.33
CA VAL A 444 -0.52 -3.94 17.36
C VAL A 444 -1.85 -3.23 17.10
N LEU A 445 -2.97 -3.96 17.01
CA LEU A 445 -4.29 -3.35 16.85
C LEU A 445 -4.70 -2.50 18.07
N ARG A 446 -4.39 -2.94 19.29
CA ARG A 446 -4.62 -2.15 20.51
C ARG A 446 -3.77 -0.88 20.54
N ASP A 447 -2.49 -1.02 20.17
CA ASP A 447 -1.57 0.12 20.12
C ASP A 447 -2.01 1.12 19.03
N ALA A 448 -2.44 0.64 17.84
CA ALA A 448 -2.95 1.46 16.75
C ALA A 448 -4.25 2.19 17.13
N GLU A 449 -5.17 1.52 17.82
CA GLU A 449 -6.39 2.13 18.37
C GLU A 449 -6.03 3.28 19.34
N ALA A 450 -5.13 3.01 20.29
CA ALA A 450 -4.67 3.99 21.27
C ALA A 450 -4.02 5.19 20.59
N LEU A 451 -3.12 4.96 19.63
CA LEU A 451 -2.44 6.02 18.87
C LEU A 451 -3.43 6.86 18.04
N CYS A 452 -4.41 6.23 17.40
CA CYS A 452 -5.44 6.93 16.64
C CYS A 452 -6.30 7.83 17.54
N ILE A 453 -6.73 7.33 18.69
CA ILE A 453 -7.52 8.11 19.66
C ILE A 453 -6.68 9.24 20.25
N CYS A 454 -5.41 8.97 20.61
CA CYS A 454 -4.49 9.98 21.15
C CYS A 454 -4.20 11.10 20.16
N ALA A 455 -3.98 10.75 18.89
CA ALA A 455 -3.70 11.73 17.85
C ALA A 455 -4.92 12.62 17.53
N GLY A 456 -6.13 12.07 17.62
CA GLY A 456 -7.39 12.80 17.42
C GLY A 456 -7.38 13.66 16.14
N GLU A 457 -7.82 14.90 16.23
CA GLU A 457 -7.87 15.86 15.12
C GLU A 457 -6.47 16.19 14.57
N ASN A 458 -5.45 16.25 15.44
CA ASN A 458 -4.07 16.49 15.01
C ASN A 458 -3.56 15.35 14.11
N GLY A 459 -3.91 14.10 14.41
CA GLY A 459 -3.57 12.97 13.57
C GLY A 459 -4.30 13.00 12.24
N ALA A 460 -5.58 13.37 12.23
CA ALA A 460 -6.34 13.56 11.00
C ALA A 460 -5.75 14.67 10.12
N ALA A 461 -5.27 15.77 10.73
CA ALA A 461 -4.62 16.87 10.02
C ALA A 461 -3.26 16.49 9.39
N CYS A 462 -2.61 15.43 9.88
CA CYS A 462 -1.37 14.90 9.27
C CYS A 462 -1.61 14.20 7.93
N ILE A 463 -2.87 13.87 7.59
CA ILE A 463 -3.21 13.08 6.42
C ILE A 463 -3.77 14.01 5.33
N PRO A 464 -3.10 14.16 4.18
CA PRO A 464 -3.60 15.02 3.11
C PRO A 464 -4.98 14.56 2.61
N PRO A 465 -5.87 15.49 2.24
CA PRO A 465 -7.15 15.14 1.62
C PRO A 465 -6.97 14.26 0.37
N GLY A 466 -7.85 13.27 0.19
CA GLY A 466 -7.76 12.33 -0.93
C GLY A 466 -6.68 11.28 -0.82
N THR A 467 -6.00 11.17 0.34
CA THR A 467 -5.07 10.06 0.62
C THR A 467 -5.83 8.73 0.63
N PRO A 468 -5.41 7.70 -0.10
CA PRO A 468 -6.02 6.36 -0.03
C PRO A 468 -5.84 5.71 1.36
N PRO A 469 -6.74 4.80 1.75
CA PRO A 469 -8.02 4.49 1.13
C PRO A 469 -9.03 5.59 1.40
N SER A 470 -9.33 6.43 0.42
CA SER A 470 -10.44 7.36 0.52
C SER A 470 -11.72 6.62 0.14
N LEU A 471 -12.76 6.79 0.93
CA LEU A 471 -14.10 6.40 0.46
C LEU A 471 -14.43 7.29 -0.74
N PRO A 472 -15.06 6.76 -1.79
CA PRO A 472 -15.65 7.62 -2.80
C PRO A 472 -16.54 8.63 -2.06
N VAL A 473 -16.37 9.91 -2.33
CA VAL A 473 -17.31 10.93 -1.89
C VAL A 473 -18.67 10.42 -2.33
N ASP A 474 -19.65 10.47 -1.44
CA ASP A 474 -20.99 9.91 -1.56
C ASP A 474 -21.77 10.56 -2.74
N ASP A 475 -21.23 10.44 -3.92
CA ASP A 475 -21.93 10.66 -5.17
C ASP A 475 -22.52 9.30 -5.54
N GLY A 476 -23.83 9.16 -5.41
CA GLY A 476 -24.59 7.96 -5.73
C GLY A 476 -24.39 7.40 -7.15
N LEU A 477 -23.17 7.44 -7.65
CA LEU A 477 -22.76 7.15 -9.03
C LEU A 477 -22.62 5.66 -9.37
N LEU A 478 -22.66 4.77 -8.40
CA LEU A 478 -22.73 3.33 -8.71
C LEU A 478 -24.12 2.89 -9.23
N TYR A 479 -25.15 3.74 -9.10
CA TYR A 479 -26.51 3.46 -9.54
C TYR A 479 -27.01 4.34 -10.70
N THR A 480 -26.28 5.40 -11.09
CA THR A 480 -26.74 6.37 -12.10
C THR A 480 -26.23 6.12 -13.53
N GLN A 481 -25.43 5.09 -13.78
CA GLN A 481 -24.98 4.76 -15.15
C GLN A 481 -25.92 3.81 -15.92
N GLN A 482 -27.10 3.47 -15.40
CA GLN A 482 -28.02 2.55 -16.06
C GLN A 482 -29.24 3.18 -16.76
N ASP A 483 -29.48 4.48 -16.66
CA ASP A 483 -30.69 5.09 -17.22
C ASP A 483 -30.54 5.88 -18.54
N ASP A 484 -29.34 5.91 -19.15
CA ASP A 484 -29.12 6.67 -20.39
C ASP A 484 -28.82 5.81 -21.63
N VAL A 485 -29.30 4.56 -21.67
CA VAL A 485 -29.30 3.75 -22.91
C VAL A 485 -30.69 3.15 -23.12
N LEU A 486 -31.58 3.99 -23.61
CA LEU A 486 -32.74 3.59 -24.40
C LEU A 486 -32.73 4.29 -25.77
#